data_9e42f5756d965f329666a277944d7b41
#
_entry.id   9e42f5756d965f329666a277944d7b41
#
_cell.length_a   1.000
_cell.length_b   1.000
_cell.length_c   1.000
_cell.angle_alpha   90.00
_cell.angle_beta   90.00
_cell.angle_gamma   90.00
#
_symmetry.space_group_name_H-M   'P 1'
#
loop_
_entity.id
_entity.type
_entity.pdbx_description
1 polymer ?
#
loop_
_entity_poly.entity_id
_entity_poly.type
_entity_poly.pdbx_seq_one_letter_code
_entity_poly.pdbx_strand_id
1 'polypeptide(L)'
;SPIPLRPVSLRALGFRLPLWREDGDRLTNAETGQILVPDASRGNYVDAQTGEPVGPGWRVWIGMQNFRLLFTDPALRGPFLQIFTWNVAFALLSVVLSFALGVMLACLLQWKALRGRAVYRTLLILPYAIPAFIPILVFRGLFNEGYGEINLVLSALFGIAPRWFTDPALARTMILIVNTWLGYPYMMIVAS
;
A
#
# COMPACT_ATOMS: atom_id res chain seq x y z
N SER A 1 14.28 46.15 -18.14
CA SER A 1 13.87 45.33 -19.28
C SER A 1 12.41 45.62 -19.58
N PRO A 2 12.01 45.74 -20.88
CA PRO A 2 10.60 45.98 -21.21
C PRO A 2 9.74 44.78 -20.75
N ILE A 3 8.65 45.09 -20.07
CA ILE A 3 7.71 44.07 -19.60
C ILE A 3 7.00 43.47 -20.83
N PRO A 4 7.08 42.15 -21.09
CA PRO A 4 6.50 41.56 -22.27
C PRO A 4 4.95 41.59 -22.18
N LEU A 5 4.31 41.96 -23.28
CA LEU A 5 2.86 41.86 -23.46
C LEU A 5 2.45 40.38 -23.46
N ARG A 6 1.46 40.04 -22.65
CA ARG A 6 0.88 38.68 -22.61
C ARG A 6 -0.62 38.72 -22.91
N PRO A 7 -1.20 37.68 -23.49
CA PRO A 7 -2.64 37.61 -23.71
C PRO A 7 -3.39 37.62 -22.37
N VAL A 8 -4.25 38.63 -22.19
CA VAL A 8 -5.15 38.78 -21.03
C VAL A 8 -6.51 38.18 -21.35
N SER A 9 -6.87 38.16 -22.63
CA SER A 9 -8.05 37.49 -23.16
C SER A 9 -7.79 37.04 -24.59
N LEU A 10 -8.72 36.30 -25.22
CA LEU A 10 -8.63 35.86 -26.62
C LEU A 10 -8.52 37.04 -27.64
N ARG A 11 -8.79 38.29 -27.23
CA ARG A 11 -8.82 39.46 -28.08
C ARG A 11 -8.03 40.67 -27.55
N ALA A 12 -7.37 40.53 -26.38
CA ALA A 12 -6.66 41.62 -25.76
C ALA A 12 -5.29 41.21 -25.24
N LEU A 13 -4.27 42.00 -25.60
CA LEU A 13 -2.92 41.92 -25.00
C LEU A 13 -2.80 43.02 -23.96
N GLY A 14 -2.29 42.68 -22.79
CA GLY A 14 -2.09 43.63 -21.70
C GLY A 14 -0.81 43.35 -20.91
N PHE A 15 -0.42 44.29 -20.08
CA PHE A 15 0.67 44.13 -19.15
C PHE A 15 0.14 43.33 -17.94
N ARG A 16 0.64 42.12 -17.73
CA ARG A 16 0.42 41.42 -16.47
C ARG A 16 1.49 41.85 -15.47
N LEU A 17 1.12 42.68 -14.55
CA LEU A 17 1.99 42.92 -13.38
C LEU A 17 2.02 41.64 -12.54
N PRO A 18 3.20 41.24 -12.05
CA PRO A 18 3.27 40.12 -11.14
C PRO A 18 2.46 40.41 -9.88
N LEU A 19 1.57 39.50 -9.54
CA LEU A 19 0.75 39.59 -8.32
C LEU A 19 1.61 39.68 -7.05
N TRP A 20 2.76 38.99 -7.08
CA TRP A 20 3.74 38.97 -6.00
C TRP A 20 4.97 39.78 -6.38
N ARG A 21 5.32 40.73 -5.53
CA ARG A 21 6.58 41.53 -5.66
C ARG A 21 7.61 40.98 -4.67
N GLU A 22 8.78 40.76 -5.15
CA GLU A 22 9.95 40.39 -4.35
C GLU A 22 10.49 41.64 -3.66
N ASP A 23 10.61 41.61 -2.34
CA ASP A 23 11.23 42.63 -1.52
C ASP A 23 12.23 41.91 -0.58
N GLY A 24 13.45 41.71 -1.10
CA GLY A 24 14.47 40.87 -0.48
C GLY A 24 14.01 39.40 -0.45
N ASP A 25 13.96 38.82 0.76
CA ASP A 25 13.49 37.43 0.97
C ASP A 25 11.95 37.31 1.13
N ARG A 26 11.24 38.43 1.01
CA ARG A 26 9.78 38.45 1.23
C ARG A 26 9.04 38.59 -0.09
N LEU A 27 7.85 38.00 -0.14
CA LEU A 27 6.90 38.23 -1.24
C LEU A 27 5.74 39.07 -0.73
N THR A 28 5.49 40.21 -1.37
CA THR A 28 4.35 41.07 -1.03
C THR A 28 3.30 40.99 -2.15
N ASN A 29 2.08 40.67 -1.80
CA ASN A 29 0.97 40.67 -2.73
C ASN A 29 0.58 42.12 -3.08
N ALA A 30 0.62 42.45 -4.36
CA ALA A 30 0.36 43.81 -4.83
C ALA A 30 -1.12 44.25 -4.68
N GLU A 31 -2.05 43.33 -4.57
CA GLU A 31 -3.49 43.61 -4.44
C GLU A 31 -3.97 43.58 -3.00
N THR A 32 -3.52 42.59 -2.21
CA THR A 32 -4.02 42.36 -0.85
C THR A 32 -3.09 42.92 0.23
N GLY A 33 -1.83 43.25 -0.11
CA GLY A 33 -0.83 43.64 0.87
C GLY A 33 -0.30 42.50 1.74
N GLN A 34 -0.71 41.26 1.48
CA GLN A 34 -0.26 40.08 2.20
C GLN A 34 1.26 39.90 2.07
N ILE A 35 1.94 39.64 3.17
CA ILE A 35 3.39 39.45 3.20
C ILE A 35 3.70 37.98 3.49
N LEU A 36 4.45 37.37 2.59
CA LEU A 36 4.94 36.00 2.76
C LEU A 36 6.42 36.02 3.10
N VAL A 37 6.79 35.20 4.08
CA VAL A 37 8.18 35.02 4.54
C VAL A 37 8.61 33.59 4.26
N PRO A 38 9.84 33.34 3.76
CA PRO A 38 10.31 31.99 3.51
C PRO A 38 10.58 31.26 4.82
N ASP A 39 9.98 30.09 4.99
CA ASP A 39 10.33 29.15 6.05
C ASP A 39 11.30 28.09 5.49
N ALA A 40 12.59 28.30 5.71
CA ALA A 40 13.62 27.39 5.24
C ALA A 40 13.58 26.01 5.89
N SER A 41 12.89 25.87 7.04
CA SER A 41 12.77 24.59 7.74
C SER A 41 11.72 23.68 7.10
N ARG A 42 10.67 24.28 6.53
CA ARG A 42 9.55 23.57 5.87
C ARG A 42 9.66 23.62 4.35
N GLY A 43 10.47 24.52 3.80
CA GLY A 43 10.62 24.71 2.36
C GLY A 43 9.38 25.30 1.69
N ASN A 44 8.70 26.21 2.35
CA ASN A 44 7.55 26.94 1.83
C ASN A 44 7.56 28.39 2.29
N TYR A 45 6.71 29.20 1.67
CA TYR A 45 6.41 30.52 2.20
C TYR A 45 5.29 30.40 3.24
N VAL A 46 5.39 31.20 4.29
CA VAL A 46 4.35 31.34 5.32
C VAL A 46 3.85 32.77 5.36
N ASP A 47 2.58 32.94 5.61
CA ASP A 47 2.00 34.25 5.86
C ASP A 47 2.58 34.84 7.14
N ALA A 48 3.11 36.08 7.05
CA ALA A 48 3.76 36.73 8.18
C ALA A 48 2.82 37.02 9.36
N GLN A 49 1.49 37.05 9.14
CA GLN A 49 0.50 37.33 10.17
C GLN A 49 -0.12 36.07 10.76
N THR A 50 -0.47 35.08 9.90
CA THR A 50 -1.17 33.87 10.32
C THR A 50 -0.24 32.68 10.57
N GLY A 51 0.98 32.71 10.00
CA GLY A 51 1.91 31.57 10.03
C GLY A 51 1.47 30.38 9.16
N GLU A 52 0.42 30.54 8.38
CA GLU A 52 -0.07 29.48 7.50
C GLU A 52 0.79 29.34 6.23
N PRO A 53 1.04 28.11 5.77
CA PRO A 53 1.81 27.88 4.56
C PRO A 53 1.03 28.33 3.31
N VAL A 54 1.67 29.10 2.43
CA VAL A 54 1.05 29.64 1.21
C VAL A 54 1.89 29.30 -0.02
N GLY A 55 1.23 28.78 -1.05
CA GLY A 55 1.81 28.54 -2.35
C GLY A 55 2.68 27.28 -2.47
N PRO A 56 3.28 27.06 -3.63
CA PRO A 56 4.15 25.93 -3.87
C PRO A 56 5.45 26.08 -3.06
N GLY A 57 5.84 25.00 -2.37
CA GLY A 57 7.10 24.95 -1.63
C GLY A 57 8.30 24.57 -2.51
N TRP A 58 9.49 24.61 -1.93
CA TRP A 58 10.72 24.12 -2.52
C TRP A 58 11.30 22.96 -1.70
N ARG A 59 12.22 22.22 -2.31
CA ARG A 59 12.85 21.07 -1.64
C ARG A 59 13.87 21.56 -0.61
N VAL A 60 13.72 21.08 0.63
CA VAL A 60 14.67 21.28 1.70
C VAL A 60 15.20 19.95 2.20
N TRP A 61 16.44 19.95 2.64
CA TRP A 61 17.05 18.77 3.25
C TRP A 61 16.70 18.73 4.74
N ILE A 62 15.81 17.83 5.13
CA ILE A 62 15.35 17.70 6.53
C ILE A 62 16.06 16.57 7.29
N GLY A 63 17.04 15.90 6.67
CA GLY A 63 17.78 14.82 7.32
C GLY A 63 16.89 13.70 7.85
N MET A 64 17.08 13.35 9.13
CA MET A 64 16.34 12.28 9.83
C MET A 64 15.04 12.75 10.51
N GLN A 65 14.58 13.96 10.26
CA GLN A 65 13.43 14.55 10.95
C GLN A 65 12.15 13.72 10.76
N ASN A 66 11.87 13.24 9.55
CA ASN A 66 10.70 12.39 9.29
C ASN A 66 10.76 11.07 10.05
N PHE A 67 11.94 10.46 10.16
CA PHE A 67 12.12 9.22 10.95
C PHE A 67 11.90 9.49 12.42
N ARG A 68 12.40 10.62 12.93
CA ARG A 68 12.16 11.02 14.32
C ARG A 68 10.67 11.22 14.58
N LEU A 69 9.94 11.89 13.69
CA LEU A 69 8.51 12.13 13.81
C LEU A 69 7.71 10.82 13.87
N LEU A 70 8.09 9.79 13.10
CA LEU A 70 7.44 8.47 13.15
C LEU A 70 7.44 7.84 14.56
N PHE A 71 8.44 8.13 15.38
CA PHE A 71 8.57 7.56 16.72
C PHE A 71 8.14 8.51 17.83
N THR A 72 8.14 9.81 17.58
CA THR A 72 7.83 10.83 18.61
C THR A 72 6.41 11.37 18.52
N ASP A 73 5.82 11.41 17.32
CA ASP A 73 4.45 11.89 17.13
C ASP A 73 3.44 10.76 17.40
N PRO A 74 2.57 10.87 18.42
CA PRO A 74 1.59 9.84 18.74
C PRO A 74 0.60 9.56 17.59
N ALA A 75 0.29 10.56 16.76
CA ALA A 75 -0.62 10.41 15.62
C ALA A 75 -0.03 9.52 14.51
N LEU A 76 1.28 9.55 14.33
CA LEU A 76 1.99 8.75 13.32
C LEU A 76 2.46 7.40 13.86
N ARG A 77 2.95 7.39 15.11
CA ARG A 77 3.55 6.20 15.74
C ARG A 77 2.58 5.03 15.83
N GLY A 78 1.35 5.25 16.26
CA GLY A 78 0.34 4.21 16.42
C GLY A 78 0.06 3.46 15.14
N PRO A 79 -0.43 4.13 14.08
CA PRO A 79 -0.67 3.52 12.78
C PRO A 79 0.59 2.88 12.16
N PHE A 80 1.76 3.54 12.29
CA PHE A 80 3.02 3.00 11.78
C PHE A 80 3.38 1.66 12.43
N LEU A 81 3.38 1.58 13.76
CA LEU A 81 3.70 0.34 14.47
C LEU A 81 2.69 -0.78 14.16
N GLN A 82 1.42 -0.46 14.04
CA GLN A 82 0.40 -1.44 13.68
C GLN A 82 0.66 -2.03 12.29
N ILE A 83 0.94 -1.19 11.29
CA ILE A 83 1.26 -1.62 9.92
C ILE A 83 2.57 -2.40 9.91
N PHE A 84 3.60 -1.91 10.58
CA PHE A 84 4.91 -2.57 10.66
C PHE A 84 4.81 -3.96 11.29
N THR A 85 4.16 -4.06 12.44
CA THR A 85 3.97 -5.34 13.14
C THR A 85 3.19 -6.33 12.28
N TRP A 86 2.13 -5.85 11.59
CA TRP A 86 1.40 -6.70 10.66
C TRP A 86 2.26 -7.19 9.49
N ASN A 87 3.09 -6.33 8.89
CA ASN A 87 3.98 -6.74 7.79
C ASN A 87 5.00 -7.80 8.24
N VAL A 88 5.60 -7.63 9.42
CA VAL A 88 6.51 -8.63 9.99
C VAL A 88 5.78 -9.94 10.28
N ALA A 89 4.62 -9.87 10.93
CA ALA A 89 3.80 -11.05 11.20
C ALA A 89 3.37 -11.77 9.92
N PHE A 90 2.92 -11.02 8.91
CA PHE A 90 2.54 -11.56 7.61
C PHE A 90 3.71 -12.28 6.93
N ALA A 91 4.90 -11.68 6.91
CA ALA A 91 6.09 -12.29 6.31
C ALA A 91 6.45 -13.61 7.01
N LEU A 92 6.50 -13.60 8.34
CA LEU A 92 6.82 -14.80 9.13
C LEU A 92 5.77 -15.89 8.96
N LEU A 93 4.49 -15.56 9.11
CA LEU A 93 3.39 -16.51 8.96
C LEU A 93 3.32 -17.09 7.55
N SER A 94 3.51 -16.28 6.52
CA SER A 94 3.54 -16.74 5.13
C SER A 94 4.63 -17.78 4.89
N VAL A 95 5.84 -17.52 5.38
CA VAL A 95 6.95 -18.47 5.25
C VAL A 95 6.67 -19.74 6.04
N VAL A 96 6.29 -19.62 7.31
CA VAL A 96 6.04 -20.78 8.17
C VAL A 96 4.91 -21.66 7.64
N LEU A 97 3.79 -21.06 7.24
CA LEU A 97 2.63 -21.81 6.72
C LEU A 97 2.94 -22.48 5.38
N SER A 98 3.56 -21.76 4.44
CA SER A 98 3.95 -22.32 3.15
C SER A 98 5.00 -23.43 3.28
N PHE A 99 5.98 -23.25 4.17
CA PHE A 99 6.99 -24.25 4.47
C PHE A 99 6.38 -25.49 5.12
N ALA A 100 5.59 -25.31 6.17
CA ALA A 100 4.95 -26.43 6.87
C ALA A 100 4.05 -27.25 5.94
N LEU A 101 3.21 -26.59 5.14
CA LEU A 101 2.35 -27.25 4.16
C LEU A 101 3.17 -27.93 3.05
N GLY A 102 4.19 -27.25 2.53
CA GLY A 102 5.08 -27.80 1.51
C GLY A 102 5.83 -29.04 1.96
N VAL A 103 6.44 -29.00 3.16
CA VAL A 103 7.15 -30.15 3.75
C VAL A 103 6.18 -31.29 4.04
N MET A 104 5.00 -31.01 4.61
CA MET A 104 3.98 -32.03 4.88
C MET A 104 3.59 -32.75 3.59
N LEU A 105 3.33 -32.03 2.52
CA LEU A 105 2.97 -32.61 1.23
C LEU A 105 4.16 -33.37 0.58
N ALA A 106 5.38 -32.87 0.71
CA ALA A 106 6.57 -33.56 0.25
C ALA A 106 6.76 -34.91 0.96
N CYS A 107 6.59 -34.95 2.30
CA CYS A 107 6.64 -36.19 3.09
C CYS A 107 5.54 -37.19 2.66
N LEU A 108 4.30 -36.70 2.43
CA LEU A 108 3.20 -37.53 1.95
C LEU A 108 3.50 -38.12 0.56
N LEU A 109 4.08 -37.34 -0.35
CA LEU A 109 4.48 -37.80 -1.67
C LEU A 109 5.62 -38.82 -1.66
N GLN A 110 6.44 -38.85 -0.61
CA GLN A 110 7.51 -39.84 -0.44
C GLN A 110 7.02 -41.15 0.18
N TRP A 111 5.78 -41.22 0.66
CA TRP A 111 5.24 -42.42 1.28
C TRP A 111 5.16 -43.57 0.27
N LYS A 112 5.83 -44.69 0.57
CA LYS A 112 5.97 -45.86 -0.33
C LYS A 112 4.63 -46.49 -0.72
N ALA A 113 3.62 -46.44 0.13
CA ALA A 113 2.30 -46.98 -0.13
C ALA A 113 1.43 -46.11 -1.07
N LEU A 114 1.81 -44.88 -1.36
CA LEU A 114 1.06 -43.97 -2.22
C LEU A 114 1.15 -44.40 -3.70
N ARG A 115 0.05 -44.91 -4.24
CA ARG A 115 -0.08 -45.22 -5.69
C ARG A 115 -0.42 -43.95 -6.46
N GLY A 116 0.10 -43.82 -7.70
CA GLY A 116 -0.20 -42.65 -8.54
C GLY A 116 0.56 -41.35 -8.12
N ARG A 117 1.67 -41.47 -7.42
CA ARG A 117 2.49 -40.36 -6.91
C ARG A 117 2.79 -39.28 -7.96
N ALA A 118 3.05 -39.65 -9.20
CA ALA A 118 3.32 -38.70 -10.28
C ALA A 118 2.14 -37.77 -10.56
N VAL A 119 0.92 -38.31 -10.55
CA VAL A 119 -0.30 -37.54 -10.78
C VAL A 119 -0.52 -36.52 -9.66
N TYR A 120 -0.42 -36.96 -8.40
CA TYR A 120 -0.54 -36.05 -7.26
C TYR A 120 0.51 -34.96 -7.28
N ARG A 121 1.77 -35.30 -7.58
CA ARG A 121 2.86 -34.33 -7.70
C ARG A 121 2.55 -33.29 -8.78
N THR A 122 2.11 -33.72 -9.96
CA THR A 122 1.74 -32.79 -11.05
C THR A 122 0.61 -31.86 -10.66
N LEU A 123 -0.45 -32.38 -10.04
CA LEU A 123 -1.59 -31.58 -9.61
C LEU A 123 -1.22 -30.57 -8.51
N LEU A 124 -0.36 -30.97 -7.56
CA LEU A 124 0.08 -30.10 -6.47
C LEU A 124 1.06 -29.01 -6.92
N ILE A 125 1.77 -29.21 -8.03
CA ILE A 125 2.65 -28.18 -8.62
C ILE A 125 1.86 -27.23 -9.52
N LEU A 126 0.67 -27.58 -9.98
CA LEU A 126 -0.12 -26.78 -10.91
C LEU A 126 -0.32 -25.30 -10.48
N PRO A 127 -0.56 -24.98 -9.20
CA PRO A 127 -0.66 -23.59 -8.77
C PRO A 127 0.57 -22.75 -9.09
N TYR A 128 1.75 -23.35 -9.07
CA TYR A 128 3.01 -22.67 -9.37
C TYR A 128 3.18 -22.34 -10.86
N ALA A 129 2.55 -23.11 -11.73
CA ALA A 129 2.60 -22.91 -13.19
C ALA A 129 1.66 -21.77 -13.66
N ILE A 130 0.71 -21.36 -12.84
CA ILE A 130 -0.28 -20.34 -13.20
C ILE A 130 0.23 -18.95 -12.78
N PRO A 131 0.20 -17.93 -13.66
CA PRO A 131 0.54 -16.56 -13.28
C PRO A 131 -0.29 -16.09 -12.08
N ALA A 132 0.37 -15.56 -11.05
CA ALA A 132 -0.25 -15.27 -9.73
C ALA A 132 -1.49 -14.38 -9.78
N PHE A 133 -1.62 -13.50 -10.75
CA PHE A 133 -2.79 -12.62 -10.88
C PHE A 133 -4.09 -13.40 -11.17
N ILE A 134 -4.00 -14.55 -11.87
CA ILE A 134 -5.18 -15.36 -12.18
C ILE A 134 -5.79 -15.97 -10.92
N PRO A 135 -5.05 -16.77 -10.11
CA PRO A 135 -5.61 -17.30 -8.88
C PRO A 135 -6.03 -16.20 -7.88
N ILE A 136 -5.36 -15.06 -7.83
CA ILE A 136 -5.79 -13.94 -6.97
C ILE A 136 -7.21 -13.48 -7.34
N LEU A 137 -7.52 -13.36 -8.64
CA LEU A 137 -8.87 -12.99 -9.09
C LEU A 137 -9.90 -14.07 -8.78
N VAL A 138 -9.53 -15.35 -8.96
CA VAL A 138 -10.39 -16.48 -8.60
C VAL A 138 -10.69 -16.49 -7.10
N PHE A 139 -9.67 -16.37 -6.25
CA PHE A 139 -9.87 -16.30 -4.80
C PHE A 139 -10.70 -15.10 -4.36
N ARG A 140 -10.55 -13.95 -5.03
CA ARG A 140 -11.41 -12.80 -4.78
C ARG A 140 -12.89 -13.10 -5.03
N GLY A 141 -13.20 -13.91 -6.05
CA GLY A 141 -14.56 -14.42 -6.30
C GLY A 141 -15.01 -15.41 -5.24
N LEU A 142 -14.18 -16.43 -4.93
CA LEU A 142 -14.47 -17.47 -3.94
C LEU A 142 -14.76 -16.92 -2.54
N PHE A 143 -14.04 -15.89 -2.11
CA PHE A 143 -14.22 -15.20 -0.83
C PHE A 143 -15.29 -14.09 -0.87
N ASN A 144 -16.05 -13.95 -1.97
CA ASN A 144 -17.10 -12.94 -2.03
C ASN A 144 -18.14 -13.15 -0.92
N GLU A 145 -18.51 -12.07 -0.22
CA GLU A 145 -19.39 -12.15 0.95
C GLU A 145 -20.83 -12.56 0.60
N GLY A 146 -21.31 -12.19 -0.61
CA GLY A 146 -22.70 -12.42 -1.02
C GLY A 146 -22.92 -13.70 -1.82
N TYR A 147 -21.99 -14.05 -2.70
CA TYR A 147 -22.18 -15.18 -3.65
C TYR A 147 -20.95 -16.09 -3.76
N GLY A 148 -19.90 -15.86 -2.93
CA GLY A 148 -18.69 -16.68 -2.96
C GLY A 148 -18.94 -18.08 -2.42
N GLU A 149 -18.36 -19.07 -3.11
CA GLU A 149 -18.53 -20.50 -2.78
C GLU A 149 -18.08 -20.84 -1.37
N ILE A 150 -17.05 -20.14 -0.85
CA ILE A 150 -16.57 -20.36 0.53
C ILE A 150 -17.68 -20.04 1.54
N ASN A 151 -18.36 -18.90 1.38
CA ASN A 151 -19.47 -18.55 2.27
C ASN A 151 -20.67 -19.46 2.08
N LEU A 152 -20.97 -19.92 0.86
CA LEU A 152 -22.02 -20.89 0.61
C LEU A 152 -21.77 -22.20 1.36
N VAL A 153 -20.54 -22.73 1.29
CA VAL A 153 -20.15 -23.96 2.01
C VAL A 153 -20.16 -23.74 3.52
N LEU A 154 -19.58 -22.65 4.01
CA LEU A 154 -19.54 -22.34 5.45
C LEU A 154 -20.96 -22.14 6.02
N SER A 155 -21.84 -21.49 5.28
CA SER A 155 -23.23 -21.30 5.67
C SER A 155 -23.99 -22.62 5.71
N ALA A 156 -23.79 -23.49 4.72
CA ALA A 156 -24.46 -24.79 4.64
C ALA A 156 -23.98 -25.74 5.75
N LEU A 157 -22.69 -25.75 6.10
CA LEU A 157 -22.15 -26.70 7.08
C LEU A 157 -22.19 -26.18 8.51
N PHE A 158 -21.97 -24.88 8.71
CA PHE A 158 -21.76 -24.28 10.02
C PHE A 158 -22.74 -23.14 10.35
N GLY A 159 -23.56 -22.70 9.39
CA GLY A 159 -24.48 -21.57 9.58
C GLY A 159 -23.80 -20.20 9.69
N ILE A 160 -22.56 -20.06 9.21
CA ILE A 160 -21.78 -18.83 9.30
C ILE A 160 -21.49 -18.24 7.93
N ALA A 161 -21.48 -16.90 7.84
CA ALA A 161 -21.14 -16.15 6.63
C ALA A 161 -20.12 -15.05 6.97
N PRO A 162 -18.82 -15.38 7.00
CA PRO A 162 -17.78 -14.42 7.36
C PRO A 162 -17.69 -13.25 6.40
N ARG A 163 -17.37 -12.07 6.95
CA ARG A 163 -17.18 -10.82 6.17
C ARG A 163 -15.70 -10.61 5.83
N TRP A 164 -15.22 -11.34 4.85
CA TRP A 164 -13.81 -11.45 4.49
C TRP A 164 -13.14 -10.12 4.10
N PHE A 165 -13.88 -9.18 3.49
CA PHE A 165 -13.33 -7.91 3.02
C PHE A 165 -13.55 -6.74 3.98
N THR A 166 -14.54 -6.85 4.86
CA THR A 166 -14.94 -5.77 5.77
C THR A 166 -14.40 -5.94 7.18
N ASP A 167 -14.12 -7.18 7.62
CA ASP A 167 -13.47 -7.46 8.90
C ASP A 167 -11.94 -7.51 8.73
N PRO A 168 -11.17 -6.66 9.44
CA PRO A 168 -9.71 -6.62 9.32
C PRO A 168 -9.00 -7.92 9.67
N ALA A 169 -9.51 -8.71 10.63
CA ALA A 169 -8.90 -9.97 11.02
C ALA A 169 -9.16 -11.05 9.97
N LEU A 170 -10.38 -11.11 9.45
CA LEU A 170 -10.75 -12.02 8.37
C LEU A 170 -10.03 -11.69 7.06
N ALA A 171 -9.89 -10.40 6.72
CA ALA A 171 -9.13 -9.96 5.55
C ALA A 171 -7.66 -10.40 5.64
N ARG A 172 -7.02 -10.27 6.81
CA ARG A 172 -5.66 -10.75 7.06
C ARG A 172 -5.55 -12.27 6.94
N THR A 173 -6.52 -13.00 7.47
CA THR A 173 -6.59 -14.47 7.37
C THR A 173 -6.76 -14.91 5.92
N MET A 174 -7.65 -14.27 5.17
CA MET A 174 -7.85 -14.54 3.75
C MET A 174 -6.55 -14.36 2.95
N ILE A 175 -5.83 -13.26 3.16
CA ILE A 175 -4.56 -12.99 2.47
C ILE A 175 -3.51 -14.06 2.81
N LEU A 176 -3.44 -14.51 4.07
CA LEU A 176 -2.53 -15.58 4.48
C LEU A 176 -2.89 -16.92 3.82
N ILE A 177 -4.17 -17.26 3.73
CA ILE A 177 -4.63 -18.48 3.06
C ILE A 177 -4.21 -18.47 1.58
N VAL A 178 -4.51 -17.37 0.87
CA VAL A 178 -4.18 -17.24 -0.55
C VAL A 178 -2.67 -17.27 -0.77
N ASN A 179 -1.91 -16.54 0.06
CA ASN A 179 -0.46 -16.50 -0.04
C ASN A 179 0.19 -17.87 0.26
N THR A 180 -0.34 -18.60 1.24
CA THR A 180 0.10 -19.96 1.55
C THR A 180 -0.17 -20.90 0.38
N TRP A 181 -1.35 -20.79 -0.25
CA TRP A 181 -1.71 -21.59 -1.40
C TRP A 181 -0.80 -21.32 -2.61
N LEU A 182 -0.38 -20.08 -2.81
CA LEU A 182 0.57 -19.71 -3.86
C LEU A 182 2.00 -20.15 -3.54
N GLY A 183 2.39 -20.16 -2.26
CA GLY A 183 3.77 -20.40 -1.82
C GLY A 183 4.12 -21.86 -1.56
N TYR A 184 3.15 -22.71 -1.15
CA TYR A 184 3.47 -24.09 -0.77
C TYR A 184 4.07 -24.95 -1.87
N PRO A 185 3.73 -24.78 -3.19
CA PRO A 185 4.28 -25.69 -4.20
C PRO A 185 5.78 -25.53 -4.36
N TYR A 186 6.29 -24.30 -4.27
CA TYR A 186 7.71 -24.05 -4.27
C TYR A 186 8.42 -24.74 -3.09
N MET A 187 7.89 -24.58 -1.88
CA MET A 187 8.44 -25.23 -0.68
C MET A 187 8.37 -26.75 -0.77
N MET A 188 7.29 -27.30 -1.34
CA MET A 188 7.15 -28.73 -1.59
C MET A 188 8.22 -29.25 -2.59
N ILE A 189 8.48 -28.51 -3.67
CA ILE A 189 9.50 -28.90 -4.66
C ILE A 189 10.89 -28.92 -4.03
N VAL A 190 11.23 -27.90 -3.24
CA VAL A 190 12.54 -27.80 -2.57
C VAL A 190 12.73 -28.90 -1.52
N ALA A 191 11.65 -29.33 -0.86
CA ALA A 191 11.69 -30.38 0.18
C ALA A 191 11.55 -31.81 -0.36
N SER A 192 11.24 -32.04 -1.65
CA SER A 192 11.05 -33.35 -2.30
C SER A 192 12.22 -33.72 -3.19
#